data_5ca5ac87d6643bd08b9011f1554f628b
#
_entry.id   5ca5ac87d6643bd08b9011f1554f628b
#
_cell.length_a   1.000
_cell.length_b   1.000
_cell.length_c   1.000
_cell.angle_alpha   90.00
_cell.angle_beta   90.00
_cell.angle_gamma   90.00
#
_symmetry.space_group_name_H-M   'P 1'
#
loop_
_entity.id
_entity.type
_entity.pdbx_description
1 polymer ?
#
loop_
_entity_poly.entity_id
_entity_poly.type
_entity_poly.pdbx_seq_one_letter_code
_entity_poly.pdbx_strand_id
1 'polypeptide(L)'
;MPGAWSPVAVAVDWIADNLYVVDTLGQKIDIFNIGGDYQAIVMSSNLTAPTDIALDPKVGLMFITDNNRILRAHMDGSLVKTLVTDALYKASGIALDLVAQRVYWSDILLDYIETVDYNGQNRFNIVRGPSNVPAPNRIAVFQRDVFWTDNTKQGVLMVDKFKGKETIKPIFSPSNSNKKEPVAIKAYHALSQPDSYNPCAKNNGQCEHLCILTSRTEEGGLGYKCACRIGYKLNKNQRQCSRLEEFLMYSQQKFIKGKVLDPVVSSFNDAIQPIVSRYKHLNHSTDNTNYNISRSARFVGLDFDSHEDMIYYSDVILDVIYKVCEKICSDMKKTLILQCTAHHQYTGSGCIHDHCR
;
A
#
# COMPACT_ATOMS: atom_id res chain seq x y z
N MET A 1 1.23 -9.41 10.31
CA MET A 1 0.33 -9.00 9.23
C MET A 1 0.19 -10.18 8.27
N PRO A 2 -0.99 -10.63 7.94
CA PRO A 2 -1.21 -11.77 7.07
C PRO A 2 -1.42 -11.25 5.65
N GLY A 3 -0.55 -11.66 4.74
CA GLY A 3 -0.73 -11.46 3.32
C GLY A 3 0.62 -11.42 2.63
N ALA A 4 0.75 -11.84 1.35
CA ALA A 4 1.84 -11.40 0.49
C ALA A 4 1.60 -9.91 0.21
N TRP A 5 1.87 -9.13 1.22
CA TRP A 5 1.81 -7.69 1.20
C TRP A 5 3.22 -7.21 0.90
N SER A 6 3.37 -6.45 -0.16
CA SER A 6 4.63 -5.81 -0.52
C SER A 6 4.47 -4.29 -0.39
N PRO A 7 4.43 -3.78 0.86
CA PRO A 7 4.36 -2.35 1.07
C PRO A 7 5.67 -1.71 0.63
N VAL A 8 5.59 -0.85 -0.37
CA VAL A 8 6.77 -0.19 -0.96
C VAL A 8 6.83 1.29 -0.61
N ALA A 9 5.70 1.89 -0.24
CA ALA A 9 5.63 3.29 0.16
C ALA A 9 4.48 3.54 1.14
N VAL A 10 4.65 4.58 1.95
CA VAL A 10 3.67 5.05 2.91
C VAL A 10 3.54 6.57 2.86
N ALA A 11 2.33 7.07 3.10
CA ALA A 11 2.06 8.50 3.28
C ALA A 11 1.05 8.72 4.40
N VAL A 12 1.30 9.73 5.22
CA VAL A 12 0.43 10.08 6.35
C VAL A 12 -0.52 11.19 5.94
N ASP A 13 -1.80 10.99 6.18
CA ASP A 13 -2.78 12.04 6.27
C ASP A 13 -2.72 12.62 7.69
N TRP A 14 -1.93 13.67 7.85
CA TRP A 14 -1.68 14.31 9.15
C TRP A 14 -2.85 15.17 9.67
N ILE A 15 -3.92 15.31 8.86
CA ILE A 15 -5.13 16.06 9.26
C ILE A 15 -6.17 15.11 9.86
N ALA A 16 -6.45 13.97 9.22
CA ALA A 16 -7.47 13.02 9.69
C ALA A 16 -6.88 11.72 10.28
N ASP A 17 -5.57 11.71 10.61
CA ASP A 17 -4.88 10.61 11.28
C ASP A 17 -5.02 9.26 10.56
N ASN A 18 -4.85 9.28 9.22
CA ASN A 18 -4.85 8.07 8.41
C ASN A 18 -3.46 7.80 7.82
N LEU A 19 -3.16 6.52 7.60
CA LEU A 19 -1.95 6.04 6.93
C LEU A 19 -2.34 5.37 5.61
N TYR A 20 -1.80 5.87 4.52
CA TYR A 20 -1.92 5.28 3.19
C TYR A 20 -0.71 4.40 2.90
N VAL A 21 -0.94 3.22 2.36
CA VAL A 21 0.11 2.23 2.07
C VAL A 21 -0.04 1.73 0.65
N VAL A 22 1.05 1.83 -0.12
CA VAL A 22 1.12 1.32 -1.49
C VAL A 22 1.58 -0.13 -1.46
N ASP A 23 0.76 -1.02 -1.98
CA ASP A 23 1.07 -2.44 -2.20
C ASP A 23 1.25 -2.69 -3.70
N THR A 24 2.50 -2.79 -4.14
CA THR A 24 2.83 -3.00 -5.56
C THR A 24 2.37 -4.38 -6.06
N LEU A 25 2.55 -5.43 -5.26
CA LEU A 25 2.14 -6.79 -5.65
C LEU A 25 0.62 -6.94 -5.67
N GLY A 26 -0.06 -6.32 -4.71
CA GLY A 26 -1.51 -6.27 -4.65
C GLY A 26 -2.13 -5.30 -5.66
N GLN A 27 -1.34 -4.45 -6.31
CA GLN A 27 -1.78 -3.39 -7.22
C GLN A 27 -2.86 -2.52 -6.58
N LYS A 28 -2.66 -2.12 -5.32
CA LYS A 28 -3.65 -1.40 -4.53
C LYS A 28 -3.03 -0.38 -3.58
N ILE A 29 -3.88 0.51 -3.11
CA ILE A 29 -3.58 1.43 -2.02
C ILE A 29 -4.53 1.12 -0.87
N ASP A 30 -3.96 0.73 0.24
CA ASP A 30 -4.68 0.51 1.50
C ASP A 30 -4.65 1.79 2.35
N ILE A 31 -5.70 1.99 3.14
CA ILE A 31 -5.78 3.01 4.18
C ILE A 31 -5.98 2.35 5.54
N PHE A 32 -5.33 2.91 6.55
CA PHE A 32 -5.47 2.53 7.96
C PHE A 32 -5.74 3.78 8.77
N ASN A 33 -6.56 3.70 9.82
CA ASN A 33 -6.47 4.70 10.86
C ASN A 33 -5.14 4.51 11.64
N ILE A 34 -4.55 5.57 12.17
CA ILE A 34 -3.24 5.48 12.85
C ILE A 34 -3.32 4.59 14.11
N GLY A 35 -4.48 4.46 14.74
CA GLY A 35 -4.72 3.47 15.80
C GLY A 35 -4.62 2.01 15.34
N GLY A 36 -4.72 1.74 14.02
CA GLY A 36 -4.54 0.41 13.44
C GLY A 36 -5.75 -0.51 13.52
N ASP A 37 -6.90 -0.02 14.00
CA ASP A 37 -8.11 -0.82 14.19
C ASP A 37 -8.88 -1.08 12.90
N TYR A 38 -8.79 -0.16 11.95
CA TYR A 38 -9.54 -0.21 10.71
C TYR A 38 -8.62 -0.16 9.51
N GLN A 39 -8.82 -1.07 8.56
CA GLN A 39 -8.17 -1.10 7.26
C GLN A 39 -9.23 -1.15 6.16
N ALA A 40 -9.02 -0.37 5.11
CA ALA A 40 -9.82 -0.42 3.88
C ALA A 40 -8.91 -0.32 2.65
N ILE A 41 -9.45 -0.66 1.49
CA ILE A 41 -8.80 -0.43 0.20
C ILE A 41 -9.42 0.82 -0.40
N VAL A 42 -8.61 1.85 -0.66
CA VAL A 42 -9.10 3.08 -1.30
C VAL A 42 -8.97 3.04 -2.82
N MET A 43 -8.03 2.25 -3.34
CA MET A 43 -7.82 2.12 -4.78
C MET A 43 -7.23 0.75 -5.10
N SER A 44 -7.86 0.00 -6.03
CA SER A 44 -7.37 -1.29 -6.54
C SER A 44 -7.62 -1.47 -8.03
N SER A 45 -8.45 -0.61 -8.64
CA SER A 45 -8.61 -0.53 -10.09
C SER A 45 -7.66 0.51 -10.67
N ASN A 46 -7.28 0.33 -11.94
CA ASN A 46 -6.44 1.27 -12.69
C ASN A 46 -5.01 1.45 -12.13
N LEU A 47 -4.50 0.54 -11.32
CA LEU A 47 -3.09 0.49 -10.93
C LEU A 47 -2.38 -0.67 -11.63
N THR A 48 -1.16 -0.43 -12.08
CA THR A 48 -0.34 -1.45 -12.78
C THR A 48 0.86 -1.90 -11.95
N ALA A 49 1.65 -0.96 -11.46
CA ALA A 49 2.78 -1.20 -10.57
C ALA A 49 3.06 0.07 -9.75
N PRO A 50 2.19 0.41 -8.79
CA PRO A 50 2.36 1.61 -7.99
C PRO A 50 3.63 1.51 -7.14
N THR A 51 4.42 2.58 -7.09
CA THR A 51 5.74 2.58 -6.44
C THR A 51 5.88 3.60 -5.33
N ASP A 52 5.20 4.75 -5.42
CA ASP A 52 5.25 5.78 -4.38
C ASP A 52 3.95 6.58 -4.33
N ILE A 53 3.72 7.27 -3.21
CA ILE A 53 2.53 8.09 -2.99
C ILE A 53 2.87 9.36 -2.21
N ALA A 54 2.22 10.45 -2.56
CA ALA A 54 2.27 11.71 -1.82
C ALA A 54 0.86 12.28 -1.66
N LEU A 55 0.58 12.85 -0.49
CA LEU A 55 -0.73 13.38 -0.12
C LEU A 55 -0.69 14.89 0.06
N ASP A 56 -1.76 15.56 -0.36
CA ASP A 56 -2.12 16.90 0.10
C ASP A 56 -3.49 16.85 0.79
N PRO A 57 -3.53 16.54 2.10
CA PRO A 57 -4.77 16.45 2.85
C PRO A 57 -5.54 17.77 2.94
N LYS A 58 -4.87 18.92 2.74
CA LYS A 58 -5.51 20.24 2.77
C LYS A 58 -6.55 20.42 1.68
N VAL A 59 -6.36 19.72 0.56
CA VAL A 59 -7.26 19.73 -0.60
C VAL A 59 -7.87 18.36 -0.90
N GLY A 60 -7.52 17.33 -0.13
CA GLY A 60 -8.05 15.98 -0.27
C GLY A 60 -7.58 15.25 -1.52
N LEU A 61 -6.33 15.50 -1.94
CA LEU A 61 -5.73 14.91 -3.14
C LEU A 61 -4.56 13.97 -2.80
N MET A 62 -4.43 12.90 -3.58
CA MET A 62 -3.26 12.02 -3.59
C MET A 62 -2.64 11.96 -4.99
N PHE A 63 -1.33 11.78 -5.03
CA PHE A 63 -0.53 11.66 -6.24
C PHE A 63 0.28 10.37 -6.16
N ILE A 64 0.35 9.63 -7.26
CA ILE A 64 0.87 8.26 -7.27
C ILE A 64 1.80 8.11 -8.47
N THR A 65 2.98 7.52 -8.24
CA THR A 65 3.80 6.96 -9.32
C THR A 65 3.35 5.54 -9.60
N ASP A 66 2.97 5.24 -10.84
CA ASP A 66 2.47 3.94 -11.25
C ASP A 66 3.10 3.52 -12.57
N ASN A 67 4.24 2.79 -12.47
CA ASN A 67 5.03 2.37 -13.62
C ASN A 67 5.48 3.56 -14.49
N ASN A 68 4.90 3.73 -15.68
CA ASN A 68 5.23 4.77 -16.65
C ASN A 68 4.22 5.94 -16.66
N ARG A 69 3.57 6.22 -15.53
CA ARG A 69 2.60 7.32 -15.43
C ARG A 69 2.57 7.94 -14.03
N ILE A 70 2.19 9.20 -13.98
CA ILE A 70 1.87 9.92 -12.75
C ILE A 70 0.36 10.10 -12.69
N LEU A 71 -0.25 9.66 -11.60
CA LEU A 71 -1.68 9.77 -11.37
C LEU A 71 -1.97 10.79 -10.29
N ARG A 72 -3.11 11.48 -10.43
CA ARG A 72 -3.79 12.23 -9.36
C ARG A 72 -5.13 11.56 -9.10
N ALA A 73 -5.50 11.43 -7.83
CA ALA A 73 -6.82 10.99 -7.43
C ALA A 73 -7.27 11.77 -6.18
N HIS A 74 -8.53 11.70 -5.86
CA HIS A 74 -8.99 12.08 -4.53
C HIS A 74 -8.48 11.07 -3.50
N MET A 75 -8.31 11.49 -2.26
CA MET A 75 -7.80 10.61 -1.19
C MET A 75 -8.76 9.46 -0.86
N ASP A 76 -10.03 9.53 -1.27
CA ASP A 76 -10.99 8.42 -1.22
C ASP A 76 -10.90 7.44 -2.41
N GLY A 77 -9.90 7.58 -3.28
CA GLY A 77 -9.68 6.76 -4.47
C GLY A 77 -10.52 7.14 -5.69
N SER A 78 -11.40 8.13 -5.58
CA SER A 78 -12.24 8.59 -6.69
C SER A 78 -11.51 9.58 -7.62
N LEU A 79 -12.13 9.88 -8.76
CA LEU A 79 -11.70 10.89 -9.75
C LEU A 79 -10.21 10.76 -10.15
N VAL A 80 -9.83 9.56 -10.55
CA VAL A 80 -8.47 9.25 -11.01
C VAL A 80 -8.21 9.94 -12.36
N LYS A 81 -7.15 10.75 -12.41
CA LYS A 81 -6.67 11.43 -13.60
C LYS A 81 -5.21 11.12 -13.84
N THR A 82 -4.84 10.78 -15.06
CA THR A 82 -3.44 10.69 -15.47
C THR A 82 -2.90 12.09 -15.75
N LEU A 83 -1.84 12.46 -15.07
CA LEU A 83 -1.18 13.76 -15.24
C LEU A 83 -0.06 13.71 -16.28
N VAL A 84 0.72 12.63 -16.28
CA VAL A 84 1.89 12.45 -17.14
C VAL A 84 1.99 11.02 -17.63
N THR A 85 2.24 10.84 -18.92
CA THR A 85 2.57 9.54 -19.57
C THR A 85 3.76 9.67 -20.51
N ASP A 86 3.93 10.86 -21.10
CA ASP A 86 4.95 11.07 -22.13
C ASP A 86 6.35 11.20 -21.52
N ALA A 87 7.34 10.61 -22.19
CA ALA A 87 8.74 10.62 -21.78
C ALA A 87 8.92 10.22 -20.29
N LEU A 88 8.20 9.20 -19.87
CA LEU A 88 8.23 8.60 -18.55
C LEU A 88 8.35 7.09 -18.71
N TYR A 89 9.37 6.48 -18.14
CA TYR A 89 9.62 5.05 -18.31
C TYR A 89 9.44 4.27 -17.00
N LYS A 90 10.05 4.74 -15.91
CA LYS A 90 9.92 4.14 -14.59
C LYS A 90 9.94 5.20 -13.49
N ALA A 91 8.77 5.75 -13.23
CA ALA A 91 8.58 6.65 -12.10
C ALA A 91 8.86 5.92 -10.79
N SER A 92 9.76 6.46 -9.95
CA SER A 92 10.18 5.80 -8.71
C SER A 92 9.79 6.58 -7.46
N GLY A 93 10.09 7.86 -7.38
CA GLY A 93 9.76 8.71 -6.24
C GLY A 93 8.80 9.84 -6.60
N ILE A 94 7.96 10.25 -5.64
CA ILE A 94 7.04 11.38 -5.78
C ILE A 94 7.06 12.26 -4.53
N ALA A 95 7.04 13.59 -4.72
CA ALA A 95 6.93 14.57 -3.64
C ALA A 95 6.13 15.79 -4.09
N LEU A 96 5.59 16.51 -3.11
CA LEU A 96 4.78 17.70 -3.35
C LEU A 96 5.45 18.97 -2.82
N ASP A 97 5.31 20.04 -3.56
CA ASP A 97 5.41 21.38 -3.05
C ASP A 97 3.99 21.89 -2.78
N LEU A 98 3.58 21.82 -1.51
CA LEU A 98 2.22 22.15 -1.09
C LEU A 98 1.88 23.64 -1.26
N VAL A 99 2.90 24.51 -1.28
CA VAL A 99 2.73 25.95 -1.44
C VAL A 99 2.55 26.32 -2.91
N ALA A 100 3.43 25.79 -3.77
CA ALA A 100 3.38 26.01 -5.19
C ALA A 100 2.37 25.11 -5.93
N GLN A 101 1.74 24.17 -5.22
CA GLN A 101 0.84 23.14 -5.79
C GLN A 101 1.47 22.42 -6.98
N ARG A 102 2.68 21.89 -6.77
CA ARG A 102 3.44 21.18 -7.78
C ARG A 102 3.80 19.77 -7.35
N VAL A 103 3.75 18.87 -8.30
CA VAL A 103 4.16 17.48 -8.19
C VAL A 103 5.55 17.32 -8.76
N TYR A 104 6.46 16.74 -8.00
CA TYR A 104 7.82 16.38 -8.43
C TYR A 104 7.94 14.88 -8.46
N TRP A 105 8.61 14.34 -9.48
CA TRP A 105 8.90 12.90 -9.56
C TRP A 105 10.30 12.66 -10.12
N SER A 106 10.82 11.48 -9.82
CA SER A 106 12.05 10.94 -10.40
C SER A 106 11.75 9.80 -11.38
N ASP A 107 12.47 9.73 -12.48
CA ASP A 107 12.53 8.55 -13.34
C ASP A 107 13.91 7.92 -13.22
N ILE A 108 13.93 6.71 -12.61
CA ILE A 108 15.19 6.02 -12.29
C ILE A 108 15.91 5.46 -13.53
N LEU A 109 15.22 5.32 -14.66
CA LEU A 109 15.78 4.77 -15.90
C LEU A 109 16.09 5.85 -16.94
N LEU A 110 15.42 7.00 -16.86
CA LEU A 110 15.67 8.12 -17.77
C LEU A 110 16.53 9.23 -17.15
N ASP A 111 17.04 8.99 -15.93
CA ASP A 111 17.99 9.86 -15.24
C ASP A 111 17.54 11.32 -15.17
N TYR A 112 16.34 11.56 -14.61
CA TYR A 112 15.84 12.91 -14.42
C TYR A 112 14.93 13.09 -13.20
N ILE A 113 14.79 14.35 -12.77
CA ILE A 113 13.75 14.83 -11.86
C ILE A 113 13.01 15.96 -12.57
N GLU A 114 11.70 15.84 -12.65
CA GLU A 114 10.81 16.79 -13.29
C GLU A 114 9.63 17.18 -12.41
N THR A 115 8.88 18.20 -12.84
CA THR A 115 7.72 18.69 -12.11
C THR A 115 6.61 19.16 -13.06
N VAL A 116 5.36 19.02 -12.57
CA VAL A 116 4.14 19.61 -13.16
C VAL A 116 3.33 20.30 -12.07
N ASP A 117 2.36 21.13 -12.45
CA ASP A 117 1.32 21.56 -11.51
C ASP A 117 0.33 20.39 -11.20
N TYR A 118 -0.56 20.59 -10.23
CA TYR A 118 -1.55 19.58 -9.82
C TYR A 118 -2.52 19.17 -10.94
N ASN A 119 -2.59 19.92 -12.04
CA ASN A 119 -3.44 19.64 -13.21
C ASN A 119 -2.70 18.92 -14.34
N GLY A 120 -1.38 18.72 -14.19
CA GLY A 120 -0.52 18.10 -15.20
C GLY A 120 0.00 19.09 -16.25
N GLN A 121 -0.14 20.39 -16.00
CA GLN A 121 0.34 21.45 -16.88
C GLN A 121 1.69 22.02 -16.41
N ASN A 122 2.28 22.89 -17.22
CA ASN A 122 3.51 23.60 -16.87
C ASN A 122 4.64 22.64 -16.45
N ARG A 123 4.84 21.56 -17.25
CA ARG A 123 5.90 20.58 -17.04
C ARG A 123 7.25 21.20 -17.36
N PHE A 124 8.22 21.01 -16.47
CA PHE A 124 9.62 21.37 -16.74
C PHE A 124 10.61 20.48 -15.98
N ASN A 125 11.83 20.48 -16.46
CA ASN A 125 12.91 19.68 -15.93
C ASN A 125 13.64 20.42 -14.80
N ILE A 126 13.91 19.77 -13.67
CA ILE A 126 14.73 20.28 -12.57
C ILE A 126 16.19 19.90 -12.83
N VAL A 127 16.44 18.62 -13.09
CA VAL A 127 17.77 18.08 -13.36
C VAL A 127 17.65 16.83 -14.23
N ARG A 128 18.61 16.67 -15.17
CA ARG A 128 18.63 15.54 -16.11
C ARG A 128 20.06 15.14 -16.44
N GLY A 129 20.18 13.86 -16.79
CA GLY A 129 21.37 13.25 -17.37
C GLY A 129 22.20 12.44 -16.38
N PRO A 130 22.85 11.36 -16.86
CA PRO A 130 23.50 10.36 -16.02
C PRO A 130 24.72 10.90 -15.24
N SER A 131 25.31 12.02 -15.64
CA SER A 131 26.36 12.68 -14.87
C SER A 131 25.83 13.41 -13.63
N ASN A 132 24.62 13.94 -13.72
CA ASN A 132 23.99 14.78 -12.70
C ASN A 132 23.11 13.96 -11.74
N VAL A 133 22.29 13.06 -12.28
CA VAL A 133 21.23 12.32 -11.56
C VAL A 133 21.11 10.88 -12.09
N PRO A 134 22.13 10.03 -11.91
CA PRO A 134 22.30 8.76 -12.64
C PRO A 134 21.32 7.64 -12.29
N ALA A 135 20.64 7.66 -11.17
CA ALA A 135 19.60 6.71 -10.82
C ALA A 135 18.77 7.25 -9.65
N PRO A 136 18.01 8.33 -9.84
CA PRO A 136 17.25 8.95 -8.77
C PRO A 136 16.09 8.04 -8.37
N ASN A 137 16.00 7.73 -7.07
CA ASN A 137 15.00 6.81 -6.57
C ASN A 137 13.90 7.57 -5.80
N ARG A 138 14.04 7.79 -4.50
CA ARG A 138 13.05 8.52 -3.70
C ARG A 138 13.40 9.99 -3.63
N ILE A 139 12.38 10.84 -3.62
CA ILE A 139 12.57 12.29 -3.60
C ILE A 139 11.82 12.95 -2.44
N ALA A 140 12.33 14.09 -2.00
CA ALA A 140 11.68 15.00 -1.08
C ALA A 140 11.86 16.43 -1.55
N VAL A 141 10.85 17.28 -1.35
CA VAL A 141 10.90 18.70 -1.66
C VAL A 141 10.70 19.50 -0.38
N PHE A 142 11.57 20.45 -0.13
CA PHE A 142 11.40 21.35 0.99
C PHE A 142 11.92 22.75 0.62
N GLN A 143 11.05 23.75 0.73
CA GLN A 143 11.33 25.13 0.36
C GLN A 143 11.90 25.27 -1.07
N ARG A 144 13.19 25.61 -1.20
CA ARG A 144 13.85 25.78 -2.50
C ARG A 144 14.51 24.52 -3.02
N ASP A 145 14.63 23.49 -2.17
CA ASP A 145 15.49 22.36 -2.46
C ASP A 145 14.70 21.10 -2.79
N VAL A 146 15.21 20.36 -3.77
CA VAL A 146 14.80 19.00 -4.08
C VAL A 146 15.92 18.07 -3.65
N PHE A 147 15.58 17.07 -2.85
CA PHE A 147 16.48 16.04 -2.34
C PHE A 147 16.12 14.72 -2.97
N TRP A 148 17.11 13.88 -3.25
CA TRP A 148 16.84 12.51 -3.71
C TRP A 148 17.87 11.52 -3.20
N THR A 149 17.44 10.26 -3.08
CA THR A 149 18.34 9.12 -2.94
C THR A 149 18.75 8.66 -4.33
N ASP A 150 20.04 8.41 -4.52
CA ASP A 150 20.60 8.00 -5.81
C ASP A 150 21.26 6.63 -5.69
N ASN A 151 20.75 5.65 -6.43
CA ASN A 151 21.21 4.26 -6.33
C ASN A 151 22.62 4.08 -6.89
N THR A 152 23.00 4.85 -7.92
CA THR A 152 24.35 4.78 -8.51
C THR A 152 25.38 5.47 -7.62
N LYS A 153 25.05 6.65 -7.10
CA LYS A 153 25.93 7.38 -6.17
C LYS A 153 25.85 6.87 -4.74
N GLN A 154 24.89 5.98 -4.46
CA GLN A 154 24.66 5.39 -3.13
C GLN A 154 24.55 6.43 -2.01
N GLY A 155 23.98 7.58 -2.32
CA GLY A 155 23.95 8.74 -1.44
C GLY A 155 22.66 9.52 -1.50
N VAL A 156 22.66 10.62 -0.78
CA VAL A 156 21.62 11.65 -0.84
C VAL A 156 22.19 12.90 -1.46
N LEU A 157 21.53 13.38 -2.49
CA LEU A 157 21.89 14.61 -3.18
C LEU A 157 20.78 15.65 -3.06
N MET A 158 21.11 16.89 -3.30
CA MET A 158 20.17 17.99 -3.38
C MET A 158 20.45 18.90 -4.56
N VAL A 159 19.43 19.66 -4.98
CA VAL A 159 19.50 20.71 -5.99
C VAL A 159 18.54 21.84 -5.62
N ASP A 160 18.93 23.10 -5.87
CA ASP A 160 18.01 24.23 -5.83
C ASP A 160 17.09 24.15 -7.06
N LYS A 161 15.77 24.00 -6.85
CA LYS A 161 14.77 23.81 -7.91
C LYS A 161 14.64 24.97 -8.91
N PHE A 162 15.17 26.13 -8.58
CA PHE A 162 15.15 27.32 -9.45
C PHE A 162 16.46 27.54 -10.22
N LYS A 163 17.60 27.10 -9.63
CA LYS A 163 18.92 27.26 -10.24
C LYS A 163 19.38 26.03 -11.02
N GLY A 164 18.80 24.85 -10.72
CA GLY A 164 19.08 23.62 -11.45
C GLY A 164 20.47 23.04 -11.19
N LYS A 165 20.99 22.31 -12.18
CA LYS A 165 22.16 21.43 -12.10
C LYS A 165 23.43 22.05 -11.49
N GLU A 166 23.63 23.36 -11.62
CA GLU A 166 24.83 24.06 -11.12
C GLU A 166 24.89 24.07 -9.57
N THR A 167 23.80 23.74 -8.92
CA THR A 167 23.68 23.73 -7.46
C THR A 167 23.65 22.32 -6.86
N ILE A 168 23.85 21.28 -7.68
CA ILE A 168 23.87 19.90 -7.21
C ILE A 168 25.02 19.71 -6.22
N LYS A 169 24.66 19.19 -5.05
CA LYS A 169 25.67 18.82 -4.03
C LYS A 169 25.25 17.58 -3.26
N PRO A 170 26.21 16.75 -2.80
CA PRO A 170 25.93 15.64 -1.92
C PRO A 170 25.60 16.16 -0.52
N ILE A 171 24.56 15.61 0.08
CA ILE A 171 24.20 15.80 1.49
C ILE A 171 24.74 14.64 2.33
N PHE A 172 24.68 13.45 1.75
CA PHE A 172 25.21 12.23 2.35
C PHE A 172 25.89 11.39 1.28
N SER A 173 27.11 10.93 1.59
CA SER A 173 27.84 9.96 0.77
C SER A 173 28.41 8.91 1.74
N PRO A 174 28.18 7.62 1.51
CA PRO A 174 28.70 6.60 2.41
C PRO A 174 30.24 6.58 2.39
N SER A 175 30.86 6.66 3.56
CA SER A 175 32.28 6.45 3.72
C SER A 175 32.58 4.95 3.80
N ASN A 176 33.49 4.48 2.96
CA ASN A 176 34.16 3.16 2.89
C ASN A 176 33.59 1.97 3.68
N SER A 177 33.41 0.88 2.95
CA SER A 177 33.27 -0.55 3.32
C SER A 177 31.90 -1.09 3.80
N ASN A 178 31.00 -0.32 4.37
CA ASN A 178 29.64 -0.76 4.68
C ASN A 178 28.62 0.08 3.89
N LYS A 179 28.54 -0.15 2.59
CA LYS A 179 27.64 0.55 1.67
C LYS A 179 26.20 0.16 1.94
N LYS A 180 25.53 0.87 2.84
CA LYS A 180 24.06 0.81 2.98
C LYS A 180 23.48 1.97 2.19
N GLU A 181 22.80 1.65 1.11
CA GLU A 181 22.12 2.62 0.25
C GLU A 181 20.94 3.25 1.00
N PRO A 182 20.77 4.58 0.94
CA PRO A 182 19.57 5.22 1.44
C PRO A 182 18.39 4.87 0.51
N VAL A 183 17.36 4.23 1.05
CA VAL A 183 16.20 3.72 0.27
C VAL A 183 14.97 4.62 0.37
N ALA A 184 14.93 5.56 1.31
CA ALA A 184 13.83 6.50 1.49
C ALA A 184 14.35 7.85 1.98
N ILE A 185 13.58 8.91 1.72
CA ILE A 185 13.89 10.27 2.15
C ILE A 185 12.60 11.05 2.42
N LYS A 186 12.58 11.82 3.52
CA LYS A 186 11.51 12.79 3.83
C LYS A 186 12.11 14.01 4.51
N ALA A 187 11.56 15.19 4.24
CA ALA A 187 11.91 16.41 4.95
C ALA A 187 11.09 16.50 6.25
N TYR A 188 11.77 16.44 7.39
CA TYR A 188 11.13 16.58 8.72
C TYR A 188 11.11 18.04 9.15
N HIS A 189 9.96 18.68 8.99
CA HIS A 189 9.74 20.08 9.41
C HIS A 189 8.23 20.36 9.53
N ALA A 190 7.83 21.21 10.46
CA ALA A 190 6.41 21.56 10.67
C ALA A 190 5.73 22.12 9.41
N LEU A 191 6.45 22.89 8.58
CA LEU A 191 5.92 23.38 7.31
C LEU A 191 5.68 22.29 6.24
N SER A 192 6.21 21.08 6.43
CA SER A 192 5.94 19.94 5.55
C SER A 192 4.57 19.32 5.80
N GLN A 193 3.99 19.57 6.97
CA GLN A 193 2.67 19.10 7.41
C GLN A 193 1.94 20.25 8.11
N PRO A 194 1.55 21.31 7.38
CA PRO A 194 0.94 22.48 8.00
C PRO A 194 -0.46 22.16 8.54
N ASP A 195 -0.79 22.78 9.66
CA ASP A 195 -2.14 22.72 10.22
C ASP A 195 -3.19 23.19 9.23
N SER A 196 -4.35 22.56 9.25
CA SER A 196 -5.48 22.90 8.41
C SER A 196 -6.79 22.49 9.07
N TYR A 197 -7.89 22.96 8.51
CA TYR A 197 -9.23 22.55 8.93
C TYR A 197 -9.39 21.03 8.79
N ASN A 198 -9.85 20.38 9.87
CA ASN A 198 -10.09 18.93 9.90
C ASN A 198 -11.60 18.65 10.01
N PRO A 199 -12.29 18.25 8.92
CA PRO A 199 -13.70 17.89 8.98
C PRO A 199 -13.98 16.60 9.75
N CYS A 200 -12.95 15.75 9.96
CA CYS A 200 -13.03 14.50 10.73
C CYS A 200 -12.80 14.69 12.25
N ALA A 201 -12.34 15.86 12.71
CA ALA A 201 -11.90 16.08 14.09
C ALA A 201 -12.97 15.80 15.14
N LYS A 202 -14.25 16.14 14.84
CA LYS A 202 -15.35 15.94 15.78
C LYS A 202 -15.96 14.56 15.59
N ASN A 203 -15.79 13.67 16.56
CA ASN A 203 -16.35 12.32 16.57
C ASN A 203 -16.07 11.56 15.25
N ASN A 204 -14.82 11.59 14.76
CA ASN A 204 -14.41 10.96 13.52
C ASN A 204 -15.29 11.34 12.31
N GLY A 205 -15.74 12.61 12.21
CA GLY A 205 -16.72 13.06 11.21
C GLY A 205 -18.07 12.35 11.29
N GLN A 206 -18.39 11.72 12.42
CA GLN A 206 -19.53 10.82 12.66
C GLN A 206 -19.45 9.52 11.84
N CYS A 207 -18.29 9.16 11.32
CA CYS A 207 -18.04 7.88 10.67
C CYS A 207 -17.81 6.79 11.72
N GLU A 208 -18.41 5.62 11.51
CA GLU A 208 -18.24 4.48 12.43
C GLU A 208 -16.83 3.89 12.36
N HIS A 209 -16.22 3.79 11.15
CA HIS A 209 -14.87 3.24 10.98
C HIS A 209 -13.89 4.32 10.53
N LEU A 210 -13.79 4.61 9.24
CA LEU A 210 -12.80 5.51 8.65
C LEU A 210 -13.46 6.80 8.19
N CYS A 211 -12.87 7.94 8.52
CA CYS A 211 -13.17 9.24 7.96
C CYS A 211 -12.06 9.60 6.96
N ILE A 212 -12.36 9.65 5.69
CA ILE A 212 -11.41 9.86 4.60
C ILE A 212 -11.59 11.24 4.01
N LEU A 213 -10.57 12.06 4.06
CA LEU A 213 -10.58 13.37 3.41
C LEU A 213 -10.68 13.21 1.90
N THR A 214 -11.43 14.10 1.27
CA THR A 214 -11.60 14.10 -0.18
C THR A 214 -11.87 15.52 -0.68
N SER A 215 -11.55 15.81 -1.93
CA SER A 215 -11.93 17.07 -2.54
C SER A 215 -13.45 17.11 -2.81
N ARG A 216 -14.08 18.25 -2.60
CA ARG A 216 -15.54 18.41 -2.86
C ARG A 216 -15.84 18.60 -4.34
N THR A 217 -14.91 19.19 -5.08
CA THR A 217 -15.05 19.50 -6.50
C THR A 217 -13.73 19.23 -7.23
N GLU A 218 -13.76 19.22 -8.56
CA GLU A 218 -12.53 19.15 -9.35
C GLU A 218 -11.60 20.36 -9.15
N GLU A 219 -12.19 21.50 -8.76
CA GLU A 219 -11.49 22.78 -8.59
C GLU A 219 -10.99 23.02 -7.16
N GLY A 220 -11.38 22.17 -6.21
CA GLY A 220 -10.92 22.24 -4.82
C GLY A 220 -12.05 22.30 -3.80
N GLY A 221 -11.66 22.46 -2.54
CA GLY A 221 -12.56 22.44 -1.38
C GLY A 221 -12.47 21.11 -0.64
N LEU A 222 -12.14 21.16 0.66
CA LEU A 222 -12.00 19.99 1.49
C LEU A 222 -13.36 19.49 1.99
N GLY A 223 -13.59 18.20 1.81
CA GLY A 223 -14.68 17.42 2.37
C GLY A 223 -14.18 16.12 2.95
N TYR A 224 -15.12 15.23 3.27
CA TYR A 224 -14.79 13.87 3.71
C TYR A 224 -15.88 12.89 3.30
N LYS A 225 -15.54 11.62 3.31
CA LYS A 225 -16.47 10.49 3.19
C LYS A 225 -16.16 9.47 4.27
N CYS A 226 -17.21 8.78 4.74
CA CYS A 226 -17.02 7.63 5.59
C CYS A 226 -16.73 6.39 4.74
N ALA A 227 -15.85 5.54 5.23
CA ALA A 227 -15.59 4.23 4.65
C ALA A 227 -15.61 3.15 5.73
N CYS A 228 -15.94 1.95 5.32
CA CYS A 228 -15.94 0.79 6.21
C CYS A 228 -14.67 -0.01 6.05
N ARG A 229 -14.22 -0.64 7.12
CA ARG A 229 -13.13 -1.62 7.06
C ARG A 229 -13.51 -2.81 6.17
N ILE A 230 -12.51 -3.54 5.75
CA ILE A 230 -12.68 -4.81 5.02
C ILE A 230 -13.66 -5.72 5.79
N GLY A 231 -14.57 -6.39 5.08
CA GLY A 231 -15.64 -7.22 5.64
C GLY A 231 -16.91 -6.48 6.03
N TYR A 232 -16.97 -5.17 5.80
CA TYR A 232 -18.13 -4.34 6.11
C TYR A 232 -18.55 -3.49 4.91
N LYS A 233 -19.84 -3.20 4.79
CA LYS A 233 -20.44 -2.29 3.82
C LYS A 233 -20.99 -1.04 4.49
N LEU A 234 -20.89 0.09 3.78
CA LEU A 234 -21.46 1.36 4.23
C LEU A 234 -22.97 1.36 4.08
N ASN A 235 -23.67 1.74 5.12
CA ASN A 235 -25.14 1.79 5.16
C ASN A 235 -25.67 3.00 4.37
N LYS A 236 -26.96 3.00 4.09
CA LYS A 236 -27.66 4.10 3.35
C LYS A 236 -27.50 5.47 3.99
N ASN A 237 -27.26 5.55 5.30
CA ASN A 237 -27.01 6.79 6.01
C ASN A 237 -25.60 7.36 5.76
N GLN A 238 -24.76 6.67 4.98
CA GLN A 238 -23.38 7.05 4.60
C GLN A 238 -22.44 7.27 5.79
N ARG A 239 -22.69 6.64 6.95
CA ARG A 239 -21.92 6.82 8.20
C ARG A 239 -21.66 5.53 8.95
N GLN A 240 -22.66 4.66 9.00
CA GLN A 240 -22.60 3.37 9.72
C GLN A 240 -22.20 2.23 8.79
N CYS A 241 -21.60 1.22 9.38
CA CYS A 241 -21.08 0.05 8.71
C CYS A 241 -21.81 -1.21 9.20
N SER A 242 -22.29 -2.04 8.29
CA SER A 242 -22.82 -3.36 8.61
C SER A 242 -21.90 -4.45 8.05
N ARG A 243 -21.79 -5.58 8.77
CA ARG A 243 -21.02 -6.72 8.32
C ARG A 243 -21.56 -7.24 6.99
N LEU A 244 -20.68 -7.67 6.12
CA LEU A 244 -21.05 -8.39 4.90
C LEU A 244 -21.43 -9.83 5.30
N GLU A 245 -22.67 -10.23 5.00
CA GLU A 245 -23.19 -11.55 5.29
C GLU A 245 -23.09 -12.49 4.07
N GLU A 246 -23.05 -11.90 2.87
CA GLU A 246 -23.04 -12.65 1.60
C GLU A 246 -21.88 -12.20 0.72
N PHE A 247 -21.01 -13.14 0.36
CA PHE A 247 -19.90 -12.91 -0.54
C PHE A 247 -19.41 -14.23 -1.16
N LEU A 248 -18.70 -14.14 -2.28
CA LEU A 248 -18.05 -15.28 -2.91
C LEU A 248 -16.59 -15.39 -2.43
N MET A 249 -16.23 -16.52 -1.90
CA MET A 249 -14.82 -16.86 -1.65
C MET A 249 -14.21 -17.57 -2.86
N TYR A 250 -12.96 -17.21 -3.17
CA TYR A 250 -12.21 -17.88 -4.23
C TYR A 250 -10.73 -17.94 -3.91
N SER A 251 -10.08 -19.00 -4.36
CA SER A 251 -8.63 -19.15 -4.27
C SER A 251 -7.94 -18.68 -5.54
N GLN A 252 -6.85 -17.98 -5.40
CA GLN A 252 -6.01 -17.51 -6.49
C GLN A 252 -4.55 -17.82 -6.17
N GLN A 253 -4.05 -18.97 -6.61
CA GLN A 253 -2.69 -19.44 -6.32
C GLN A 253 -2.32 -19.37 -4.82
N LYS A 254 -1.79 -18.23 -4.38
CA LYS A 254 -1.28 -18.00 -3.02
C LYS A 254 -2.26 -17.30 -2.10
N PHE A 255 -3.44 -16.93 -2.60
CA PHE A 255 -4.40 -16.09 -1.89
C PHE A 255 -5.78 -16.74 -1.86
N ILE A 256 -6.49 -16.55 -0.76
CA ILE A 256 -7.93 -16.71 -0.68
C ILE A 256 -8.51 -15.31 -0.48
N LYS A 257 -9.46 -14.95 -1.32
CA LYS A 257 -10.11 -13.65 -1.32
C LYS A 257 -11.62 -13.81 -1.25
N GLY A 258 -12.28 -12.80 -0.70
CA GLY A 258 -13.73 -12.69 -0.73
C GLY A 258 -14.16 -11.57 -1.66
N LYS A 259 -15.11 -11.83 -2.55
CA LYS A 259 -15.68 -10.82 -3.43
C LYS A 259 -17.14 -10.59 -3.09
N VAL A 260 -17.49 -9.32 -2.86
CA VAL A 260 -18.87 -8.90 -2.62
C VAL A 260 -19.71 -9.19 -3.87
N LEU A 261 -20.88 -9.82 -3.69
CA LEU A 261 -21.80 -10.16 -4.78
C LEU A 261 -22.72 -9.01 -5.16
N ASP A 262 -22.96 -8.06 -4.24
CA ASP A 262 -23.87 -6.94 -4.47
C ASP A 262 -23.22 -5.88 -5.37
N PRO A 263 -23.69 -5.67 -6.61
CA PRO A 263 -23.13 -4.68 -7.53
C PRO A 263 -23.35 -3.23 -7.09
N VAL A 264 -24.25 -2.98 -6.15
CA VAL A 264 -24.52 -1.64 -5.59
C VAL A 264 -23.50 -1.25 -4.54
N VAL A 265 -22.84 -2.22 -3.93
CA VAL A 265 -21.73 -2.00 -3.02
C VAL A 265 -20.44 -1.89 -3.84
N SER A 266 -20.24 -0.75 -4.47
CA SER A 266 -19.00 -0.40 -5.18
C SER A 266 -17.86 -0.11 -4.19
N SER A 267 -17.60 -1.01 -3.25
CA SER A 267 -16.41 -0.89 -2.42
C SER A 267 -15.26 -1.62 -3.11
N PHE A 268 -14.10 -1.00 -3.16
CA PHE A 268 -12.86 -1.67 -3.55
C PHE A 268 -12.45 -2.74 -2.53
N ASN A 269 -13.14 -2.80 -1.40
CA ASN A 269 -12.82 -3.73 -0.32
C ASN A 269 -13.11 -5.17 -0.73
N ASP A 270 -12.18 -6.04 -0.39
CA ASP A 270 -12.45 -7.46 -0.32
C ASP A 270 -13.50 -7.72 0.79
N ALA A 271 -14.33 -8.74 0.61
CA ALA A 271 -15.32 -9.12 1.62
C ALA A 271 -14.68 -9.71 2.87
N ILE A 272 -13.46 -10.24 2.75
CA ILE A 272 -12.64 -10.73 3.84
C ILE A 272 -11.20 -10.22 3.69
N GLN A 273 -10.45 -10.18 4.77
CA GLN A 273 -9.00 -9.99 4.70
C GLN A 273 -8.39 -11.12 3.84
N PRO A 274 -7.61 -10.80 2.78
CA PRO A 274 -6.98 -11.83 1.98
C PRO A 274 -6.14 -12.77 2.84
N ILE A 275 -6.46 -14.06 2.79
CA ILE A 275 -5.70 -15.10 3.48
C ILE A 275 -4.55 -15.51 2.58
N VAL A 276 -3.35 -15.57 3.13
CA VAL A 276 -2.14 -15.88 2.36
C VAL A 276 -1.36 -16.99 3.03
N SER A 277 -0.76 -17.84 2.20
CA SER A 277 0.14 -18.87 2.67
C SER A 277 1.34 -18.29 3.41
N ARG A 278 1.51 -18.69 4.66
CA ARG A 278 2.72 -18.36 5.43
C ARG A 278 3.75 -19.46 5.24
N TYR A 279 4.74 -19.19 4.40
CA TYR A 279 5.96 -20.00 4.39
C TYR A 279 6.75 -19.72 5.68
N LYS A 280 6.69 -20.62 6.67
CA LYS A 280 7.77 -20.70 7.66
C LYS A 280 8.81 -21.66 7.09
N HIS A 281 10.01 -21.19 6.85
CA HIS A 281 11.19 -22.04 6.72
C HIS A 281 11.28 -22.88 8.00
N LEU A 282 10.85 -24.13 7.93
CA LEU A 282 11.25 -25.12 8.90
C LEU A 282 12.70 -25.47 8.54
N ASN A 283 13.66 -24.85 9.25
CA ASN A 283 15.03 -25.30 9.28
C ASN A 283 15.05 -26.66 9.99
N HIS A 284 14.81 -27.75 9.26
CA HIS A 284 15.32 -29.05 9.65
C HIS A 284 16.74 -29.17 9.11
N SER A 285 17.71 -28.80 9.95
CA SER A 285 19.10 -29.15 9.76
C SER A 285 19.29 -30.64 10.05
N THR A 286 19.22 -31.47 9.02
CA THR A 286 19.96 -32.75 8.89
C THR A 286 19.63 -33.32 7.51
N ASP A 287 20.26 -32.80 6.49
CA ASP A 287 20.79 -33.52 5.34
C ASP A 287 21.34 -32.55 4.31
N ASN A 288 22.61 -32.76 4.00
CA ASN A 288 23.37 -32.04 2.97
C ASN A 288 22.85 -32.41 1.55
N THR A 289 21.74 -31.84 1.12
CA THR A 289 21.42 -31.73 -0.30
C THR A 289 20.83 -30.34 -0.58
N ASN A 290 21.64 -29.52 -1.23
CA ASN A 290 21.29 -28.22 -1.76
C ASN A 290 20.17 -28.33 -2.83
N TYR A 291 18.92 -28.33 -2.42
CA TYR A 291 17.80 -28.01 -3.31
C TYR A 291 17.06 -26.78 -2.77
N ASN A 292 17.50 -25.61 -3.24
CA ASN A 292 16.74 -24.37 -3.17
C ASN A 292 15.49 -24.47 -4.09
N ILE A 293 14.49 -25.25 -3.70
CA ILE A 293 13.19 -25.20 -4.35
C ILE A 293 12.36 -24.19 -3.55
N SER A 294 12.24 -22.98 -4.07
CA SER A 294 11.22 -22.03 -3.66
C SER A 294 9.85 -22.60 -4.03
N ARG A 295 9.29 -23.50 -3.20
CA ARG A 295 7.95 -24.03 -3.36
C ARG A 295 6.96 -22.93 -2.98
N SER A 296 6.34 -22.32 -3.97
CA SER A 296 5.25 -21.38 -3.73
C SER A 296 3.96 -22.16 -3.43
N ALA A 297 3.30 -21.81 -2.34
CA ALA A 297 2.00 -22.36 -1.97
C ALA A 297 1.00 -22.33 -3.12
N ARG A 298 0.11 -23.34 -3.18
CA ARG A 298 -0.98 -23.41 -4.16
C ARG A 298 -2.25 -23.87 -3.47
N PHE A 299 -3.17 -22.95 -3.26
CA PHE A 299 -4.48 -23.22 -2.69
C PHE A 299 -5.44 -23.79 -3.75
N VAL A 300 -6.06 -24.90 -3.45
CA VAL A 300 -6.95 -25.60 -4.40
C VAL A 300 -8.31 -25.87 -3.78
N GLY A 301 -8.37 -26.53 -2.62
CA GLY A 301 -9.63 -26.79 -1.93
C GLY A 301 -10.01 -25.61 -1.04
N LEU A 302 -11.29 -25.25 -1.01
CA LEU A 302 -11.83 -24.19 -0.19
C LEU A 302 -13.24 -24.58 0.26
N ASP A 303 -13.50 -24.49 1.55
CA ASP A 303 -14.80 -24.69 2.17
C ASP A 303 -14.93 -23.86 3.45
N PHE A 304 -16.13 -23.73 3.99
CA PHE A 304 -16.38 -22.94 5.18
C PHE A 304 -17.43 -23.54 6.10
N ASP A 305 -17.32 -23.24 7.38
CA ASP A 305 -18.33 -23.51 8.41
C ASP A 305 -18.91 -22.19 8.89
N SER A 306 -20.18 -21.93 8.51
CA SER A 306 -20.87 -20.68 8.87
C SER A 306 -21.30 -20.63 10.35
N HIS A 307 -21.35 -21.77 11.06
CA HIS A 307 -21.71 -21.81 12.48
C HIS A 307 -20.53 -21.43 13.37
N GLU A 308 -19.33 -21.85 12.97
CA GLU A 308 -18.11 -21.58 13.71
C GLU A 308 -17.32 -20.36 13.16
N ASP A 309 -17.78 -19.72 12.08
CA ASP A 309 -17.07 -18.68 11.33
C ASP A 309 -15.65 -19.12 10.89
N MET A 310 -15.54 -20.36 10.38
CA MET A 310 -14.27 -20.99 10.03
C MET A 310 -14.15 -21.22 8.52
N ILE A 311 -12.95 -20.94 7.98
CA ILE A 311 -12.59 -21.23 6.60
C ILE A 311 -11.56 -22.35 6.57
N TYR A 312 -11.81 -23.36 5.75
CA TYR A 312 -10.91 -24.48 5.51
C TYR A 312 -10.33 -24.39 4.11
N TYR A 313 -9.04 -24.60 3.97
CA TYR A 313 -8.41 -24.64 2.65
C TYR A 313 -7.22 -25.60 2.60
N SER A 314 -7.01 -26.20 1.43
CA SER A 314 -5.90 -27.12 1.19
C SER A 314 -4.79 -26.44 0.38
N ASP A 315 -3.54 -26.74 0.72
CA ASP A 315 -2.34 -26.38 -0.03
C ASP A 315 -1.70 -27.65 -0.59
N VAL A 316 -1.81 -27.85 -1.90
CA VAL A 316 -1.33 -29.07 -2.56
C VAL A 316 0.20 -29.12 -2.74
N ILE A 317 0.90 -28.04 -2.50
CA ILE A 317 2.36 -28.02 -2.55
C ILE A 317 2.95 -28.40 -1.18
N LEU A 318 2.24 -28.06 -0.11
CA LEU A 318 2.65 -28.31 1.25
C LEU A 318 2.01 -29.56 1.85
N ASP A 319 1.06 -30.20 1.13
CA ASP A 319 0.25 -31.35 1.59
C ASP A 319 -0.41 -31.09 2.97
N VAL A 320 -1.02 -29.91 3.12
CA VAL A 320 -1.65 -29.49 4.38
C VAL A 320 -3.06 -28.96 4.16
N ILE A 321 -3.89 -29.11 5.18
CA ILE A 321 -5.19 -28.47 5.29
C ILE A 321 -5.12 -27.44 6.43
N TYR A 322 -5.53 -26.23 6.15
CA TYR A 322 -5.58 -25.14 7.12
C TYR A 322 -7.02 -24.89 7.58
N LYS A 323 -7.16 -24.51 8.84
CA LYS A 323 -8.38 -23.96 9.42
C LYS A 323 -8.07 -22.53 9.90
N VAL A 324 -8.85 -21.56 9.46
CA VAL A 324 -8.67 -20.13 9.81
C VAL A 324 -10.01 -19.58 10.30
N CYS A 325 -9.99 -18.87 11.42
CA CYS A 325 -11.15 -18.17 11.94
C CYS A 325 -11.38 -16.88 11.15
N GLU A 326 -12.60 -16.65 10.66
CA GLU A 326 -12.99 -15.42 9.96
C GLU A 326 -13.19 -14.26 10.94
N LYS A 327 -13.58 -14.55 12.19
CA LYS A 327 -13.62 -13.51 13.23
C LYS A 327 -12.25 -12.90 13.38
N ILE A 328 -12.17 -11.61 13.19
CA ILE A 328 -11.02 -10.78 13.50
C ILE A 328 -10.77 -10.93 15.02
N CYS A 329 -10.10 -12.00 15.39
CA CYS A 329 -9.39 -12.01 16.65
C CYS A 329 -8.29 -10.98 16.52
N SER A 330 -8.29 -9.94 17.32
CA SER A 330 -7.23 -8.95 17.48
C SER A 330 -5.84 -9.57 17.70
N ASP A 331 -5.79 -10.89 17.83
CA ASP A 331 -4.61 -11.74 17.94
C ASP A 331 -4.65 -12.88 16.90
N MET A 332 -4.20 -12.58 15.68
CA MET A 332 -3.97 -13.60 14.64
C MET A 332 -2.82 -14.55 15.00
N LYS A 333 -2.89 -15.26 16.12
CA LYS A 333 -1.81 -16.16 16.58
C LYS A 333 -2.09 -17.65 16.44
N LYS A 334 -3.26 -18.10 15.98
CA LYS A 334 -3.52 -19.53 15.90
C LYS A 334 -4.02 -19.96 14.52
N THR A 335 -3.09 -20.36 13.67
CA THR A 335 -3.36 -21.20 12.51
C THR A 335 -3.12 -22.65 12.94
N LEU A 336 -4.16 -23.46 13.04
CA LEU A 336 -4.01 -24.90 13.27
C LEU A 336 -3.61 -25.54 11.94
N ILE A 337 -2.44 -26.13 11.87
CA ILE A 337 -1.95 -26.86 10.70
C ILE A 337 -2.28 -28.34 10.92
N LEU A 338 -3.20 -28.89 10.13
CA LEU A 338 -3.38 -30.32 9.99
C LEU A 338 -2.44 -30.81 8.88
N GLN A 339 -1.37 -31.46 9.25
CA GLN A 339 -0.44 -32.04 8.30
C GLN A 339 -0.94 -33.45 7.94
N CYS A 340 -1.43 -33.62 6.69
CA CYS A 340 -1.71 -34.94 6.14
C CYS A 340 -0.45 -35.46 5.46
N THR A 341 0.34 -36.27 6.13
CA THR A 341 1.40 -37.04 5.47
C THR A 341 0.75 -38.18 4.69
N ALA A 342 0.85 -38.13 3.38
CA ALA A 342 0.37 -39.16 2.45
C ALA A 342 1.27 -40.41 2.48
N HIS A 343 1.45 -41.05 3.64
CA HIS A 343 1.98 -42.38 3.81
C HIS A 343 1.75 -42.81 5.28
N HIS A 344 0.49 -43.16 5.62
CA HIS A 344 0.23 -44.26 6.57
C HIS A 344 -1.27 -44.56 6.61
N GLN A 345 -1.56 -45.83 6.58
CA GLN A 345 -2.88 -46.43 6.75
C GLN A 345 -3.57 -45.90 8.01
N TYR A 346 -4.84 -45.63 7.89
CA TYR A 346 -5.75 -45.29 8.98
C TYR A 346 -5.62 -46.24 10.14
N THR A 347 -5.10 -45.76 11.26
CA THR A 347 -5.41 -46.31 12.58
C THR A 347 -5.54 -45.16 13.57
N GLY A 348 -6.76 -44.86 13.93
CA GLY A 348 -7.24 -44.38 15.20
C GLY A 348 -6.64 -43.14 15.87
N SER A 349 -7.50 -42.10 15.99
CA SER A 349 -7.64 -41.17 17.12
C SER A 349 -6.47 -40.23 17.48
N GLY A 350 -6.71 -38.95 17.28
CA GLY A 350 -5.92 -37.89 17.90
C GLY A 350 -6.08 -36.51 17.30
N CYS A 351 -7.30 -35.94 17.25
CA CYS A 351 -7.46 -34.50 17.08
C CYS A 351 -7.23 -33.78 18.40
N ILE A 352 -6.21 -32.98 18.50
CA ILE A 352 -6.04 -32.08 19.64
C ILE A 352 -6.83 -30.81 19.34
N HIS A 353 -7.91 -30.63 20.07
CA HIS A 353 -8.72 -29.41 20.11
C HIS A 353 -7.99 -28.37 20.94
N ASP A 354 -7.57 -27.28 20.32
CA ASP A 354 -7.31 -26.04 21.03
C ASP A 354 -8.41 -25.03 20.68
N HIS A 355 -9.19 -24.70 21.68
CA HIS A 355 -10.31 -23.77 21.60
C HIS A 355 -9.81 -22.33 21.39
N CYS A 356 -10.33 -21.62 20.36
CA CYS A 356 -10.39 -20.16 20.37
C CYS A 356 -11.39 -19.73 21.47
N ARG A 357 -10.91 -19.09 22.52
CA ARG A 357 -11.69 -18.25 23.42
C ARG A 357 -11.45 -16.79 23.11
#